data_910ac3d7e27ab5334a7fb755c11947ff
#
_entry.id   910ac3d7e27ab5334a7fb755c11947ff
#
_cell.length_a   1.000
_cell.length_b   1.000
_cell.length_c   1.000
_cell.angle_alpha   90.00
_cell.angle_beta   90.00
_cell.angle_gamma   90.00
#
_symmetry.space_group_name_H-M   'P 1'
#
loop_
_entity.id
_entity.type
_entity.pdbx_description
1 polymer ?
#
loop_
_entity_poly.entity_id
_entity_poly.type
_entity_poly.pdbx_seq_one_letter_code
_entity_poly.pdbx_strand_id
1 'polypeptide(L)'
;MSPLSTRFRWLLALFLLFGTFSAGAQKAKPQCYAKIELSHTPKFVGDSCLVNIVLYANLPFVEFKSKDTAKQKIKGGTLRHTADGAVDHQQQVRDNGQTMFAFIARQYVLRCESAGKVELPAQNFEVQLGTYVIEENPYDFFSPSRLRLVERHRLKAKSSQQTLEIEERPKRTTREVMRSGQQVI
;
A
#
# COMPACT_ATOMS: atom_id res chain seq x y z
N MET A 1 35.90 58.22 -7.73
CA MET A 1 34.67 57.41 -7.74
C MET A 1 34.66 56.66 -9.08
N SER A 2 35.09 55.39 -9.07
CA SER A 2 35.16 54.56 -10.27
C SER A 2 33.78 53.98 -10.60
N PRO A 3 33.29 54.07 -11.86
CA PRO A 3 31.99 53.50 -12.22
C PRO A 3 32.09 51.96 -12.18
N LEU A 4 31.23 51.32 -11.41
CA LEU A 4 31.06 49.88 -11.44
C LEU A 4 30.88 49.41 -12.89
N SER A 5 31.76 48.47 -13.31
CA SER A 5 31.77 48.01 -14.69
C SER A 5 30.40 47.46 -15.12
N THR A 6 29.99 47.78 -16.32
CA THR A 6 28.70 47.38 -16.92
C THR A 6 28.45 45.87 -16.80
N ARG A 7 29.49 45.08 -16.77
CA ARG A 7 29.43 43.61 -16.59
C ARG A 7 28.91 43.19 -15.21
N PHE A 8 29.23 43.96 -14.16
CA PHE A 8 28.74 43.68 -12.80
C PHE A 8 27.26 44.00 -12.64
N ARG A 9 26.75 45.00 -13.33
CA ARG A 9 25.32 45.36 -13.33
C ARG A 9 24.47 44.29 -14.01
N TRP A 10 24.97 43.65 -15.09
CA TRP A 10 24.30 42.53 -15.74
C TRP A 10 24.27 41.27 -14.90
N LEU A 11 25.33 40.96 -14.15
CA LEU A 11 25.38 39.83 -13.20
C LEU A 11 24.38 40.02 -12.05
N LEU A 12 24.22 41.27 -11.55
CA LEU A 12 23.26 41.54 -10.46
C LEU A 12 21.81 41.44 -10.95
N ALA A 13 21.53 41.87 -12.20
CA ALA A 13 20.22 41.73 -12.82
C ALA A 13 19.86 40.27 -13.11
N LEU A 14 20.84 39.44 -13.50
CA LEU A 14 20.63 38.01 -13.68
C LEU A 14 20.32 37.28 -12.37
N PHE A 15 20.95 37.68 -11.26
CA PHE A 15 20.72 37.10 -9.93
C PHE A 15 19.32 37.45 -9.37
N LEU A 16 18.81 38.65 -9.72
CA LEU A 16 17.45 39.06 -9.33
C LEU A 16 16.34 38.32 -10.12
N LEU A 17 16.63 37.85 -11.33
CA LEU A 17 15.69 37.08 -12.17
C LEU A 17 15.54 35.61 -11.67
N PHE A 18 16.52 35.06 -10.96
CA PHE A 18 16.44 33.70 -10.39
C PHE A 18 15.83 33.67 -9.00
N GLY A 19 15.55 34.80 -8.36
CA GLY A 19 15.10 34.89 -6.95
C GLY A 19 13.62 34.67 -6.69
N THR A 20 12.77 34.38 -7.68
CA THR A 20 11.33 34.26 -7.48
C THR A 20 10.74 32.90 -7.85
N PHE A 21 11.52 31.82 -7.69
CA PHE A 21 10.89 30.53 -7.54
C PHE A 21 10.35 30.40 -6.10
N SER A 22 9.23 31.09 -5.84
CA SER A 22 8.37 30.72 -4.73
C SER A 22 7.93 29.28 -4.98
N ALA A 23 8.64 28.33 -4.36
CA ALA A 23 8.14 26.96 -4.22
C ALA A 23 6.88 27.04 -3.34
N GLY A 24 5.77 27.46 -3.94
CA GLY A 24 4.46 27.29 -3.34
C GLY A 24 4.34 25.81 -3.05
N ALA A 25 4.33 25.44 -1.78
CA ALA A 25 4.07 24.08 -1.34
C ALA A 25 2.67 23.71 -1.86
N GLN A 26 2.64 23.15 -3.06
CA GLN A 26 1.41 22.72 -3.70
C GLN A 26 0.88 21.60 -2.78
N LYS A 27 -0.22 21.88 -2.06
CA LYS A 27 -0.87 20.88 -1.19
C LYS A 27 -1.08 19.63 -2.03
N ALA A 28 -0.34 18.58 -1.73
CA ALA A 28 -0.43 17.33 -2.48
C ALA A 28 -1.89 16.87 -2.47
N LYS A 29 -2.44 16.63 -3.67
CA LYS A 29 -3.82 16.18 -3.82
C LYS A 29 -3.97 14.84 -3.10
N PRO A 30 -5.02 14.62 -2.29
CA PRO A 30 -5.26 13.35 -1.62
C PRO A 30 -5.32 12.20 -2.63
N GLN A 31 -4.53 11.15 -2.38
CA GLN A 31 -4.43 9.97 -3.25
C GLN A 31 -4.52 8.71 -2.39
N CYS A 32 -5.23 7.72 -2.92
CA CYS A 32 -5.35 6.41 -2.30
C CYS A 32 -5.50 5.34 -3.37
N TYR A 33 -4.88 4.20 -3.16
CA TYR A 33 -5.00 3.00 -3.99
C TYR A 33 -4.85 1.74 -3.16
N ALA A 34 -5.20 0.59 -3.74
CA ALA A 34 -5.06 -0.71 -3.11
C ALA A 34 -4.14 -1.62 -3.95
N LYS A 35 -3.36 -2.46 -3.27
CA LYS A 35 -2.57 -3.53 -3.88
C LYS A 35 -2.95 -4.88 -3.29
N ILE A 36 -2.86 -5.93 -4.12
CA ILE A 36 -2.92 -7.32 -3.68
C ILE A 36 -1.48 -7.78 -3.44
N GLU A 37 -1.18 -8.23 -2.24
CA GLU A 37 0.12 -8.76 -1.85
C GLU A 37 -0.02 -10.20 -1.39
N LEU A 38 0.83 -11.07 -1.92
CA LEU A 38 0.85 -12.49 -1.58
C LEU A 38 2.01 -12.78 -0.64
N SER A 39 1.79 -13.60 0.40
CA SER A 39 2.88 -14.05 1.27
C SER A 39 3.94 -14.84 0.49
N HIS A 40 3.53 -15.57 -0.52
CA HIS A 40 4.34 -16.26 -1.52
C HIS A 40 3.47 -16.59 -2.73
N THR A 41 4.06 -16.81 -3.87
CA THR A 41 3.34 -17.21 -5.09
C THR A 41 3.10 -18.73 -5.06
N PRO A 42 1.85 -19.19 -4.95
CA PRO A 42 1.55 -20.62 -5.04
C PRO A 42 1.84 -21.13 -6.45
N LYS A 43 2.37 -22.36 -6.58
CA LYS A 43 2.74 -22.95 -7.86
C LYS A 43 1.93 -24.19 -8.20
N PHE A 44 1.50 -24.95 -7.22
CA PHE A 44 0.89 -26.24 -7.43
C PHE A 44 -0.53 -26.33 -6.85
N VAL A 45 -1.30 -27.26 -7.43
CA VAL A 45 -2.59 -27.67 -6.85
C VAL A 45 -2.39 -28.14 -5.41
N GLY A 46 -3.25 -27.66 -4.49
CA GLY A 46 -3.17 -27.90 -3.05
C GLY A 46 -2.35 -26.87 -2.28
N ASP A 47 -1.57 -26.01 -2.95
CA ASP A 47 -0.86 -24.92 -2.29
C ASP A 47 -1.85 -23.89 -1.71
N SER A 48 -1.45 -23.27 -0.62
CA SER A 48 -2.21 -22.19 0.03
C SER A 48 -1.28 -21.02 0.32
N CYS A 49 -1.76 -19.80 0.17
CA CYS A 49 -1.02 -18.59 0.54
C CYS A 49 -1.94 -17.55 1.20
N LEU A 50 -1.35 -16.63 1.97
CA LEU A 50 -2.04 -15.46 2.45
C LEU A 50 -2.10 -14.40 1.34
N VAL A 51 -3.28 -13.82 1.17
CA VAL A 51 -3.57 -12.72 0.25
C VAL A 51 -3.92 -11.51 1.09
N ASN A 52 -3.05 -10.53 1.11
CA ASN A 52 -3.26 -9.27 1.81
C ASN A 52 -3.72 -8.21 0.82
N ILE A 53 -4.80 -7.52 1.16
CA ILE A 53 -5.20 -6.31 0.45
C ILE A 53 -4.68 -5.13 1.26
N VAL A 54 -3.66 -4.46 0.73
CA VAL A 54 -2.99 -3.33 1.37
C VAL A 54 -3.49 -2.04 0.75
N LEU A 55 -3.94 -1.13 1.61
CA LEU A 55 -4.31 0.24 1.22
C LEU A 55 -3.11 1.15 1.41
N TYR A 56 -2.87 2.01 0.42
CA TYR A 56 -1.82 3.03 0.41
C TYR A 56 -2.42 4.41 0.22
N ALA A 57 -2.00 5.39 1.00
CA ALA A 57 -2.43 6.79 0.85
C ALA A 57 -1.31 7.77 1.21
N ASN A 58 -1.34 8.96 0.60
CA ASN A 58 -0.41 10.03 0.94
C ASN A 58 -0.81 10.85 2.19
N LEU A 59 -1.98 10.55 2.77
CA LEU A 59 -2.47 11.11 4.02
C LEU A 59 -2.89 9.99 4.97
N PRO A 60 -2.89 10.21 6.29
CA PRO A 60 -3.32 9.20 7.26
C PRO A 60 -4.77 8.74 7.03
N PHE A 61 -5.02 7.46 7.23
CA PHE A 61 -6.37 6.90 7.20
C PHE A 61 -7.11 7.24 8.50
N VAL A 62 -8.38 7.63 8.35
CA VAL A 62 -9.32 7.87 9.46
C VAL A 62 -10.32 6.72 9.57
N GLU A 63 -10.84 6.27 8.42
CA GLU A 63 -11.85 5.21 8.33
C GLU A 63 -11.73 4.51 6.97
N PHE A 64 -12.09 3.24 6.93
CA PHE A 64 -12.31 2.53 5.68
C PHE A 64 -13.51 1.60 5.77
N LYS A 65 -14.12 1.34 4.61
CA LYS A 65 -15.21 0.35 4.45
C LYS A 65 -14.95 -0.48 3.22
N SER A 66 -15.03 -1.80 3.36
CA SER A 66 -15.02 -2.72 2.23
C SER A 66 -16.46 -2.98 1.78
N LYS A 67 -16.67 -3.02 0.47
CA LYS A 67 -17.96 -3.36 -0.12
C LYS A 67 -18.10 -4.83 -0.48
N ASP A 68 -16.99 -5.57 -0.42
CA ASP A 68 -16.95 -6.93 -0.92
C ASP A 68 -17.33 -7.95 0.16
N THR A 69 -17.93 -9.08 -0.27
CA THR A 69 -18.38 -10.17 0.59
C THR A 69 -17.19 -10.96 1.18
N ALA A 70 -17.36 -11.45 2.40
CA ALA A 70 -16.31 -12.16 3.14
C ALA A 70 -15.86 -13.49 2.48
N LYS A 71 -16.70 -14.09 1.62
CA LYS A 71 -16.38 -15.37 0.96
C LYS A 71 -16.62 -15.25 -0.54
N GLN A 72 -15.57 -15.46 -1.32
CA GLN A 72 -15.65 -15.42 -2.78
C GLN A 72 -15.19 -16.75 -3.35
N LYS A 73 -16.04 -17.40 -4.15
CA LYS A 73 -15.61 -18.50 -5.02
C LYS A 73 -14.93 -17.89 -6.23
N ILE A 74 -13.72 -18.30 -6.49
CA ILE A 74 -12.92 -17.90 -7.65
C ILE A 74 -12.68 -19.11 -8.54
N LYS A 75 -12.45 -18.88 -9.82
CA LYS A 75 -12.12 -19.97 -10.75
C LYS A 75 -10.77 -20.59 -10.34
N GLY A 76 -10.74 -21.90 -10.17
CA GLY A 76 -9.52 -22.65 -9.86
C GLY A 76 -9.12 -22.68 -8.38
N GLY A 77 -9.89 -22.06 -7.48
CA GLY A 77 -9.57 -22.05 -6.06
C GLY A 77 -10.66 -21.49 -5.16
N THR A 78 -10.35 -21.42 -3.88
CA THR A 78 -11.21 -20.85 -2.84
C THR A 78 -10.48 -19.72 -2.13
N LEU A 79 -11.13 -18.57 -2.01
CA LEU A 79 -10.64 -17.41 -1.26
C LEU A 79 -11.46 -17.28 0.03
N ARG A 80 -10.84 -17.57 1.17
CA ARG A 80 -11.48 -17.50 2.49
C ARG A 80 -10.99 -16.27 3.25
N HIS A 81 -11.91 -15.39 3.63
CA HIS A 81 -11.62 -14.26 4.50
C HIS A 81 -11.11 -14.75 5.88
N THR A 82 -10.07 -14.10 6.38
CA THR A 82 -9.42 -14.43 7.64
C THR A 82 -9.53 -13.31 8.65
N ALA A 83 -9.24 -12.08 8.23
CA ALA A 83 -9.25 -10.91 9.10
C ALA A 83 -9.50 -9.63 8.32
N ASP A 84 -10.14 -8.67 8.97
CA ASP A 84 -10.15 -7.27 8.57
C ASP A 84 -9.11 -6.51 9.40
N GLY A 85 -8.40 -5.59 8.74
CA GLY A 85 -7.44 -4.73 9.41
C GLY A 85 -8.10 -3.57 10.14
N ALA A 86 -7.27 -2.81 10.86
CA ALA A 86 -7.69 -1.60 11.54
C ALA A 86 -6.80 -0.43 11.10
N VAL A 87 -7.37 0.75 10.99
CA VAL A 87 -6.63 1.97 10.60
C VAL A 87 -5.54 2.33 11.61
N ASP A 88 -5.68 1.92 12.87
CA ASP A 88 -4.69 2.17 13.93
C ASP A 88 -3.36 1.44 13.68
N HIS A 89 -3.36 0.40 12.84
CA HIS A 89 -2.17 -0.33 12.44
C HIS A 89 -1.49 0.25 11.20
N GLN A 90 -1.87 1.45 10.76
CA GLN A 90 -1.24 2.10 9.63
C GLN A 90 0.22 2.47 9.94
N GLN A 91 1.09 2.27 8.97
CA GLN A 91 2.52 2.56 9.06
C GLN A 91 2.94 3.45 7.91
N GLN A 92 3.98 4.25 8.12
CA GLN A 92 4.60 4.97 7.04
C GLN A 92 5.57 4.06 6.30
N VAL A 93 5.37 3.93 5.01
CA VAL A 93 6.20 3.12 4.11
C VAL A 93 6.64 3.96 2.91
N ARG A 94 7.72 3.55 2.26
CA ARG A 94 8.16 4.18 1.02
C ARG A 94 7.67 3.35 -0.15
N ASP A 95 6.77 3.91 -0.97
CA ASP A 95 6.29 3.28 -2.20
C ASP A 95 6.51 4.22 -3.39
N ASN A 96 7.13 3.70 -4.46
CA ASN A 96 7.49 4.47 -5.67
C ASN A 96 8.23 5.79 -5.36
N GLY A 97 9.11 5.79 -4.34
CA GLY A 97 9.89 6.96 -3.93
C GLY A 97 9.14 7.99 -3.08
N GLN A 98 7.85 7.79 -2.83
CA GLN A 98 7.01 8.64 -1.98
C GLN A 98 6.77 7.98 -0.62
N THR A 99 6.68 8.81 0.42
CA THR A 99 6.25 8.34 1.75
C THR A 99 4.72 8.23 1.75
N MET A 100 4.21 7.03 2.03
CA MET A 100 2.80 6.71 2.05
C MET A 100 2.42 6.10 3.40
N PHE A 101 1.19 6.29 3.82
CA PHE A 101 0.58 5.51 4.89
C PHE A 101 0.02 4.22 4.29
N ALA A 102 0.31 3.09 4.92
CA ALA A 102 -0.17 1.80 4.45
C ALA A 102 -0.62 0.93 5.62
N PHE A 103 -1.64 0.11 5.39
CA PHE A 103 -2.06 -0.96 6.30
C PHE A 103 -2.77 -2.07 5.53
N ILE A 104 -2.77 -3.28 6.11
CA ILE A 104 -3.52 -4.41 5.57
C ILE A 104 -4.99 -4.19 5.89
N ALA A 105 -5.80 -3.83 4.88
CA ALA A 105 -7.22 -3.60 5.08
C ALA A 105 -8.01 -4.91 5.20
N ARG A 106 -7.56 -5.96 4.48
CA ARG A 106 -8.23 -7.27 4.50
C ARG A 106 -7.25 -8.38 4.20
N GLN A 107 -7.44 -9.51 4.86
CA GLN A 107 -6.61 -10.70 4.69
C GLN A 107 -7.47 -11.91 4.33
N TYR A 108 -6.99 -12.69 3.36
CA TYR A 108 -7.60 -13.95 2.94
C TYR A 108 -6.56 -15.07 2.92
N VAL A 109 -7.07 -16.30 3.00
CA VAL A 109 -6.32 -17.50 2.62
C VAL A 109 -6.83 -17.93 1.25
N LEU A 110 -5.94 -17.95 0.27
CA LEU A 110 -6.15 -18.57 -1.02
C LEU A 110 -5.74 -20.05 -0.92
N ARG A 111 -6.59 -20.95 -1.42
CA ARG A 111 -6.27 -22.36 -1.65
C ARG A 111 -6.48 -22.68 -3.13
N CYS A 112 -5.44 -23.16 -3.80
CA CYS A 112 -5.49 -23.57 -5.20
C CYS A 112 -6.05 -25.00 -5.31
N GLU A 113 -7.19 -25.15 -6.00
CA GLU A 113 -7.92 -26.44 -6.07
C GLU A 113 -7.78 -27.14 -7.42
N SER A 114 -7.44 -26.41 -8.48
CA SER A 114 -7.23 -26.96 -9.80
C SER A 114 -6.07 -26.29 -10.51
N ALA A 115 -5.45 -27.00 -11.45
CA ALA A 115 -4.44 -26.44 -12.34
C ALA A 115 -5.07 -25.46 -13.33
N GLY A 116 -4.25 -24.52 -13.79
CA GLY A 116 -4.64 -23.46 -14.72
C GLY A 116 -4.58 -22.07 -14.10
N LYS A 117 -5.36 -21.16 -14.67
CA LYS A 117 -5.39 -19.75 -14.21
C LYS A 117 -6.34 -19.57 -13.02
N VAL A 118 -5.80 -19.04 -11.94
CA VAL A 118 -6.56 -18.57 -10.76
C VAL A 118 -6.57 -17.06 -10.77
N GLU A 119 -7.76 -16.47 -10.82
CA GLU A 119 -7.95 -15.02 -10.89
C GLU A 119 -8.41 -14.48 -9.55
N LEU A 120 -7.59 -13.63 -8.93
CA LEU A 120 -7.95 -12.87 -7.74
C LEU A 120 -8.73 -11.63 -8.17
N PRO A 121 -9.99 -11.47 -7.75
CA PRO A 121 -10.82 -10.37 -8.17
C PRO A 121 -10.33 -9.05 -7.56
N ALA A 122 -10.55 -7.95 -8.28
CA ALA A 122 -10.34 -6.62 -7.75
C ALA A 122 -11.26 -6.35 -6.57
N GLN A 123 -10.71 -5.72 -5.52
CA GLN A 123 -11.45 -5.35 -4.30
C GLN A 123 -11.69 -3.84 -4.28
N ASN A 124 -12.87 -3.43 -3.79
CA ASN A 124 -13.28 -2.03 -3.74
C ASN A 124 -13.43 -1.56 -2.29
N PHE A 125 -12.87 -0.39 -2.00
CA PHE A 125 -12.90 0.23 -0.69
C PHE A 125 -13.39 1.67 -0.77
N GLU A 126 -14.14 2.10 0.21
CA GLU A 126 -14.37 3.50 0.52
C GLU A 126 -13.49 3.89 1.69
N VAL A 127 -12.67 4.92 1.51
CA VAL A 127 -11.71 5.37 2.51
C VAL A 127 -11.93 6.83 2.86
N GLN A 128 -11.68 7.18 4.11
CA GLN A 128 -11.58 8.55 4.58
C GLN A 128 -10.15 8.81 5.03
N LEU A 129 -9.53 9.81 4.42
CA LEU A 129 -8.20 10.30 4.79
C LEU A 129 -8.34 11.58 5.59
N GLY A 130 -7.38 11.85 6.49
CA GLY A 130 -7.39 13.02 7.35
C GLY A 130 -6.18 13.91 7.17
N THR A 131 -6.41 15.23 7.15
CA THR A 131 -5.35 16.21 7.32
C THR A 131 -5.34 16.63 8.80
N TYR A 132 -4.18 16.53 9.44
CA TYR A 132 -3.99 16.87 10.84
C TYR A 132 -3.08 18.09 10.98
N VAL A 133 -3.33 18.89 12.01
CA VAL A 133 -2.42 19.94 12.44
C VAL A 133 -2.00 19.67 13.88
N ILE A 134 -0.78 20.06 14.20
CA ILE A 134 -0.28 20.03 15.56
C ILE A 134 -0.85 21.27 16.27
N GLU A 135 -1.60 21.06 17.33
CA GLU A 135 -2.11 22.11 18.18
C GLU A 135 -1.23 22.19 19.43
N GLU A 136 -0.45 23.25 19.51
CA GLU A 136 0.38 23.56 20.68
C GLU A 136 -0.42 24.47 21.60
N ASN A 137 -0.39 24.18 22.91
CA ASN A 137 -0.98 25.09 23.89
C ASN A 137 0.06 26.17 24.26
N PRO A 138 -0.10 27.42 23.81
CA PRO A 138 0.89 28.46 24.05
C PRO A 138 1.04 28.84 25.53
N TYR A 139 0.12 28.40 26.39
CA TYR A 139 0.11 28.70 27.82
C TYR A 139 0.59 27.54 28.70
N ASP A 140 0.85 26.40 28.14
CA ASP A 140 1.28 25.20 28.87
C ASP A 140 2.39 24.46 28.14
N PHE A 141 3.63 24.83 28.45
CA PHE A 141 4.85 24.23 27.88
C PHE A 141 5.05 22.75 28.26
N PHE A 142 4.30 22.24 29.23
CA PHE A 142 4.40 20.85 29.68
C PHE A 142 3.30 19.96 29.12
N SER A 143 2.29 20.53 28.46
CA SER A 143 1.25 19.75 27.80
C SER A 143 1.76 19.16 26.50
N PRO A 144 1.54 17.86 26.26
CA PRO A 144 1.90 17.25 24.98
C PRO A 144 1.10 17.88 23.85
N SER A 145 1.77 18.17 22.73
CA SER A 145 1.13 18.63 21.50
C SER A 145 0.02 17.65 21.07
N ARG A 146 -1.13 18.17 20.66
CA ARG A 146 -2.28 17.38 20.23
C ARG A 146 -2.44 17.44 18.72
N LEU A 147 -2.70 16.28 18.10
CA LEU A 147 -3.07 16.23 16.70
C LEU A 147 -4.57 16.49 16.57
N ARG A 148 -4.94 17.58 15.88
CA ARG A 148 -6.31 17.90 15.56
C ARG A 148 -6.61 17.62 14.09
N LEU A 149 -7.64 16.81 13.84
CA LEU A 149 -8.15 16.56 12.51
C LEU A 149 -8.85 17.81 11.97
N VAL A 150 -8.34 18.36 10.88
CA VAL A 150 -8.83 19.62 10.27
C VAL A 150 -9.73 19.35 9.09
N GLU A 151 -9.36 18.38 8.25
CA GLU A 151 -10.05 18.11 7.01
C GLU A 151 -10.18 16.60 6.76
N ARG A 152 -11.32 16.17 6.20
CA ARG A 152 -11.58 14.78 5.81
C ARG A 152 -11.80 14.68 4.31
N HIS A 153 -11.11 13.75 3.68
CA HIS A 153 -11.23 13.49 2.25
C HIS A 153 -11.81 12.08 2.04
N ARG A 154 -12.93 11.99 1.34
CA ARG A 154 -13.54 10.70 0.97
C ARG A 154 -13.06 10.29 -0.41
N LEU A 155 -12.48 9.10 -0.51
CA LEU A 155 -11.94 8.53 -1.73
C LEU A 155 -12.42 7.09 -1.91
N LYS A 156 -12.30 6.60 -3.15
CA LYS A 156 -12.51 5.19 -3.47
C LYS A 156 -11.16 4.62 -3.88
N ALA A 157 -10.79 3.49 -3.29
CA ALA A 157 -9.62 2.71 -3.67
C ALA A 157 -10.08 1.40 -4.29
N LYS A 158 -9.42 0.97 -5.35
CA LYS A 158 -9.64 -0.30 -6.02
C LYS A 158 -8.30 -1.00 -6.22
N SER A 159 -8.23 -2.29 -5.88
CA SER A 159 -7.07 -3.09 -6.23
C SER A 159 -7.14 -3.51 -7.71
N SER A 160 -5.98 -3.77 -8.30
CA SER A 160 -5.92 -4.45 -9.59
C SER A 160 -6.32 -5.93 -9.43
N GLN A 161 -6.87 -6.52 -10.48
CA GLN A 161 -7.03 -7.96 -10.59
C GLN A 161 -5.65 -8.61 -10.74
N GLN A 162 -5.42 -9.78 -10.12
CA GLN A 162 -4.18 -10.53 -10.24
C GLN A 162 -4.48 -11.95 -10.72
N THR A 163 -3.69 -12.45 -11.67
CA THR A 163 -3.80 -13.80 -12.22
C THR A 163 -2.59 -14.61 -11.80
N LEU A 164 -2.82 -15.83 -11.32
CA LEU A 164 -1.80 -16.78 -10.92
C LEU A 164 -1.90 -18.00 -11.84
N GLU A 165 -0.76 -18.58 -12.22
CA GLU A 165 -0.69 -19.81 -12.98
C GLU A 165 -0.33 -20.96 -12.04
N ILE A 166 -1.20 -21.96 -11.97
CA ILE A 166 -1.09 -23.10 -11.05
C ILE A 166 -0.88 -24.37 -11.88
N GLU A 167 0.14 -25.12 -11.52
CA GLU A 167 0.51 -26.38 -12.16
C GLU A 167 -0.01 -27.58 -11.35
N GLU A 168 -0.15 -28.72 -12.00
CA GLU A 168 -0.37 -29.97 -11.28
C GLU A 168 0.89 -30.36 -10.51
N ARG A 169 0.71 -30.85 -9.29
CA ARG A 169 1.84 -31.31 -8.49
C ARG A 169 2.44 -32.56 -9.16
N PRO A 170 3.75 -32.59 -9.44
CA PRO A 170 4.37 -33.74 -10.04
C PRO A 170 4.19 -35.00 -9.16
N LYS A 171 3.76 -36.09 -9.76
CA LYS A 171 3.64 -37.36 -9.07
C LYS A 171 5.01 -37.81 -8.60
N ARG A 172 5.19 -38.05 -7.30
CA ARG A 172 6.43 -38.64 -6.78
C ARG A 172 6.61 -40.03 -7.41
N THR A 173 7.75 -40.22 -8.06
CA THR A 173 8.12 -41.54 -8.59
C THR A 173 8.38 -42.49 -7.41
N THR A 174 7.98 -43.76 -7.53
CA THR A 174 8.14 -44.80 -6.48
C THR A 174 9.59 -44.90 -5.96
N ARG A 175 10.58 -44.54 -6.79
CA ARG A 175 12.01 -44.50 -6.44
C ARG A 175 12.36 -43.42 -5.41
N GLU A 176 11.69 -42.27 -5.42
CA GLU A 176 11.94 -41.17 -4.47
C GLU A 176 11.29 -41.44 -3.11
N VAL A 177 10.14 -42.12 -3.10
CA VAL A 177 9.45 -42.54 -1.87
C VAL A 177 10.30 -43.54 -1.09
N MET A 178 10.96 -44.50 -1.79
CA MET A 178 11.86 -45.45 -1.14
C MET A 178 13.13 -44.81 -0.56
N ARG A 179 13.68 -43.76 -1.19
CA ARG A 179 14.85 -43.06 -0.66
C ARG A 179 14.53 -42.22 0.58
N SER A 180 13.36 -41.64 0.66
CA SER A 180 12.96 -40.86 1.85
C SER A 180 12.59 -41.73 3.06
N GLY A 181 12.19 -42.99 2.85
CA GLY A 181 11.90 -43.93 3.92
C GLY A 181 13.14 -44.57 4.54
N GLN A 182 14.32 -44.45 3.94
CA GLN A 182 15.59 -45.01 4.42
C GLN A 182 16.43 -44.05 5.28
N GLN A 183 15.98 -42.83 5.54
CA GLN A 183 16.66 -41.82 6.36
C GLN A 183 16.15 -41.74 7.80
N VAL A 184 15.43 -42.76 8.30
CA VAL A 184 15.01 -42.83 9.71
C VAL A 184 15.47 -44.18 10.26
N ILE A 185 16.77 -44.28 10.54
CA ILE A 185 17.36 -45.15 11.56
C ILE A 185 18.51 -44.36 12.21
#